data_86103fa272257cc033cf8a4a3b8683f8
#
_entry.id   86103fa272257cc033cf8a4a3b8683f8
#
_cell.length_a   1.000
_cell.length_b   1.000
_cell.length_c   1.000
_cell.angle_alpha   90.00
_cell.angle_beta   90.00
_cell.angle_gamma   90.00
#
_symmetry.space_group_name_H-M   'P 1'
#
loop_
_entity.id
_entity.type
_entity.pdbx_description
1 polymer ?
#
loop_
_entity_poly.entity_id
_entity_poly.type
_entity_poly.pdbx_seq_one_letter_code
_entity_poly.pdbx_strand_id
1 'polypeptide(L)'
;IVIFSSDNGPHREAYIKGERWSPSVFESAGKFKGSKGSSQEGGLRVPTFAWGPSRIKAGQISNTPSQFHDWMATFCDYAGVVAPARTDGVSLIPTLHQAGKQRQGVVYVEFNNQQGLYLDGYKGLRMKATDHSVDFDIFNTIDDEPESKNLALTTKDFIRLQKRMKDEVLRIRMPNRNAKKPYDGEFVPALDIDEADLIQGVLVKSYHGEWDWVPEFLQFTPKKVSWEKNINPDTMTTEKSAGLLFSGYVKVPDSGDWTFQCEASGFLIFKIHNKLVLDGDYKYDGSELSSTVKLAAGIHPYRLYFKTPAGQPAISLQWEGPNTTLSSIASDALLVQGKHKRGKKLP
;
A
#
# COMPACT_ATOMS: atom_id res chain seq x y z
N ILE A 1 -17.11 17.19 11.39
CA ILE A 1 -15.67 17.10 11.71
C ILE A 1 -14.97 18.19 10.95
N VAL A 2 -14.03 18.88 11.59
CA VAL A 2 -13.16 19.89 10.98
C VAL A 2 -11.73 19.35 11.04
N ILE A 3 -11.03 19.36 9.90
CA ILE A 3 -9.63 19.02 9.80
C ILE A 3 -8.88 20.25 9.31
N PHE A 4 -7.79 20.56 9.98
CA PHE A 4 -6.83 21.57 9.54
C PHE A 4 -5.48 20.91 9.35
N SER A 5 -4.82 21.17 8.23
CA SER A 5 -3.46 20.73 7.96
C SER A 5 -2.76 21.66 7.00
N SER A 6 -1.44 21.71 7.04
CA SER A 6 -0.63 22.27 5.94
C SER A 6 -0.38 21.20 4.88
N ASP A 7 -0.13 21.61 3.66
CA ASP A 7 0.21 20.71 2.53
C ASP A 7 1.67 20.24 2.57
N ASN A 8 2.57 21.06 3.14
CA ASN A 8 4.01 20.77 3.27
C ASN A 8 4.62 21.63 4.40
N GLY A 9 5.87 21.35 4.71
CA GLY A 9 6.65 22.12 5.64
C GLY A 9 6.91 23.57 5.18
N PRO A 10 7.54 24.40 6.02
CA PRO A 10 7.71 25.84 5.78
C PRO A 10 8.51 26.11 4.50
N HIS A 11 8.12 27.18 3.80
CA HIS A 11 8.67 27.57 2.50
C HIS A 11 9.75 28.64 2.64
N ARG A 12 10.73 28.64 1.74
CA ARG A 12 11.87 29.57 1.76
C ARG A 12 11.75 30.76 0.81
N GLU A 13 10.75 30.78 -0.05
CA GLU A 13 10.64 31.78 -1.08
C GLU A 13 9.78 32.97 -0.64
N ALA A 14 10.28 34.16 -0.83
CA ALA A 14 9.45 35.34 -0.72
C ALA A 14 8.66 35.55 -2.02
N TYR A 15 7.39 35.87 -1.90
CA TYR A 15 6.54 36.24 -3.02
C TYR A 15 6.82 37.70 -3.49
N ILE A 16 7.67 38.44 -2.75
CA ILE A 16 8.07 39.80 -3.06
C ILE A 16 9.43 39.77 -3.78
N LYS A 17 9.48 40.30 -4.97
CA LYS A 17 10.70 40.35 -5.82
C LYS A 17 11.86 41.04 -5.09
N GLY A 18 12.94 40.30 -4.89
CA GLY A 18 14.16 40.79 -4.25
C GLY A 18 14.32 40.49 -2.77
N GLU A 19 13.28 40.01 -2.09
CA GLU A 19 13.38 39.59 -0.70
C GLU A 19 13.39 38.06 -0.59
N ARG A 20 14.34 37.54 0.17
CA ARG A 20 14.36 36.12 0.54
C ARG A 20 14.03 35.98 2.02
N TRP A 21 12.92 35.35 2.30
CA TRP A 21 12.54 34.97 3.65
C TRP A 21 13.07 33.59 3.99
N SER A 22 13.60 33.42 5.19
CA SER A 22 14.04 32.10 5.68
C SER A 22 13.11 31.60 6.78
N PRO A 23 12.64 30.32 6.73
CA PRO A 23 11.90 29.70 7.82
C PRO A 23 12.61 29.74 9.17
N SER A 24 13.93 29.90 9.18
CA SER A 24 14.73 30.02 10.42
C SER A 24 14.47 31.31 11.20
N VAL A 25 13.95 32.37 10.57
CA VAL A 25 13.65 33.65 11.27
C VAL A 25 12.60 33.44 12.39
N PHE A 26 11.61 32.59 12.13
CA PHE A 26 10.56 32.27 13.09
C PHE A 26 10.66 30.83 13.59
N GLU A 27 11.76 30.15 13.35
CA GLU A 27 11.91 28.71 13.65
C GLU A 27 10.72 27.87 13.14
N SER A 28 10.20 28.20 11.94
CA SER A 28 8.93 27.69 11.44
C SER A 28 8.89 26.16 11.26
N ALA A 29 10.05 25.50 11.18
CA ALA A 29 10.15 24.05 11.21
C ALA A 29 10.31 23.49 12.64
N GLY A 30 10.39 24.37 13.66
CA GLY A 30 10.73 23.97 15.02
C GLY A 30 12.07 23.23 15.04
N LYS A 31 12.10 22.10 15.71
CA LYS A 31 13.28 21.23 15.82
C LYS A 31 13.49 20.30 14.60
N PHE A 32 12.55 20.25 13.67
CA PHE A 32 12.64 19.38 12.51
C PHE A 32 13.63 19.91 11.47
N LYS A 33 14.42 19.02 10.90
CA LYS A 33 15.38 19.33 9.85
C LYS A 33 14.68 19.45 8.49
N GLY A 34 15.17 20.38 7.66
CA GLY A 34 14.63 20.60 6.32
C GLY A 34 13.46 21.59 6.26
N SER A 35 12.89 21.72 5.06
CA SER A 35 11.78 22.62 4.74
C SER A 35 11.08 22.12 3.48
N LYS A 36 10.04 22.78 2.99
CA LYS A 36 9.36 22.45 1.71
C LYS A 36 10.36 22.04 0.62
N GLY A 37 10.06 20.93 -0.06
CA GLY A 37 10.95 20.36 -1.09
C GLY A 37 12.04 19.43 -0.54
N SER A 38 12.01 19.11 0.77
CA SER A 38 12.86 18.11 1.39
C SER A 38 12.03 16.93 1.90
N SER A 39 12.57 15.72 1.76
CA SER A 39 12.00 14.51 2.39
C SER A 39 12.40 14.33 3.85
N GLN A 40 13.09 15.30 4.46
CA GLN A 40 13.33 15.38 5.88
C GLN A 40 12.07 15.79 6.65
N GLU A 41 12.01 15.56 7.98
CA GLU A 41 10.82 15.82 8.78
C GLU A 41 10.30 17.26 8.65
N GLY A 42 11.16 18.27 8.63
CA GLY A 42 10.76 19.68 8.47
C GLY A 42 10.16 20.01 7.09
N GLY A 43 10.31 19.13 6.10
CA GLY A 43 9.64 19.27 4.80
C GLY A 43 8.33 18.50 4.71
N LEU A 44 8.19 17.41 5.48
CA LEU A 44 7.08 16.45 5.39
C LEU A 44 6.10 16.55 6.57
N ARG A 45 6.61 16.65 7.81
CA ARG A 45 5.78 16.70 9.01
C ARG A 45 5.10 18.06 9.10
N VAL A 46 3.78 18.04 9.06
CA VAL A 46 2.93 19.24 9.07
C VAL A 46 2.02 19.25 10.29
N PRO A 47 1.68 20.42 10.83
CA PRO A 47 0.67 20.53 11.88
C PRO A 47 -0.66 20.01 11.32
N THR A 48 -1.27 19.08 12.05
CA THR A 48 -2.57 18.51 11.66
C THR A 48 -3.46 18.45 12.90
N PHE A 49 -4.63 19.07 12.81
CA PHE A 49 -5.63 19.13 13.88
C PHE A 49 -6.94 18.54 13.37
N ALA A 50 -7.56 17.72 14.20
CA ALA A 50 -8.88 17.17 13.96
C ALA A 50 -9.81 17.55 15.10
N TRP A 51 -10.94 18.18 14.78
CA TRP A 51 -11.95 18.59 15.75
C TRP A 51 -13.31 18.03 15.34
N GLY A 52 -14.02 17.44 16.30
CA GLY A 52 -15.35 16.90 16.12
C GLY A 52 -16.01 16.55 17.45
N PRO A 53 -16.84 17.43 18.01
CA PRO A 53 -17.53 17.18 19.27
C PRO A 53 -18.28 15.86 19.23
N SER A 54 -18.21 15.09 20.31
CA SER A 54 -18.78 13.74 20.48
C SER A 54 -18.22 12.64 19.58
N ARG A 55 -17.35 12.97 18.60
CA ARG A 55 -16.74 12.01 17.68
C ARG A 55 -15.22 11.88 17.84
N ILE A 56 -14.56 12.95 18.23
CA ILE A 56 -13.12 12.99 18.48
C ILE A 56 -12.90 13.41 19.94
N LYS A 57 -12.13 12.62 20.66
CA LYS A 57 -11.80 12.91 22.04
C LYS A 57 -10.89 14.14 22.12
N ALA A 58 -11.28 15.12 22.94
CA ALA A 58 -10.52 16.36 23.10
C ALA A 58 -9.16 16.12 23.79
N GLY A 59 -8.19 16.98 23.48
CA GLY A 59 -6.90 17.06 24.19
C GLY A 59 -5.95 15.88 23.93
N GLN A 60 -6.18 15.07 22.90
CA GLN A 60 -5.28 13.97 22.56
C GLN A 60 -4.19 14.38 21.57
N ILE A 61 -3.05 13.71 21.66
CA ILE A 61 -1.93 13.83 20.73
C ILE A 61 -1.63 12.42 20.21
N SER A 62 -1.33 12.30 18.91
CA SER A 62 -0.90 11.05 18.28
C SER A 62 0.39 11.26 17.52
N ASN A 63 1.33 10.32 17.66
CA ASN A 63 2.57 10.23 16.88
C ASN A 63 2.48 9.17 15.79
N THR A 64 1.29 8.65 15.48
CA THR A 64 1.10 7.69 14.39
C THR A 64 1.41 8.36 13.05
N PRO A 65 2.42 7.88 12.30
CA PRO A 65 2.69 8.38 10.95
C PRO A 65 1.47 8.14 10.05
N SER A 66 1.04 9.18 9.34
CA SER A 66 -0.09 9.14 8.42
C SER A 66 0.16 10.06 7.22
N GLN A 67 -0.60 9.86 6.15
CA GLN A 67 -0.53 10.67 4.94
C GLN A 67 -1.92 11.18 4.52
N PHE A 68 -1.97 12.11 3.56
CA PHE A 68 -3.23 12.70 3.11
C PHE A 68 -4.24 11.70 2.56
N HIS A 69 -3.80 10.62 1.92
CA HIS A 69 -4.69 9.59 1.42
C HIS A 69 -5.42 8.82 2.55
N ASP A 70 -4.90 8.83 3.78
CA ASP A 70 -5.58 8.26 4.95
C ASP A 70 -6.84 9.03 5.33
N TRP A 71 -6.88 10.34 5.06
CA TRP A 71 -8.08 11.15 5.30
C TRP A 71 -9.25 10.75 4.40
N MET A 72 -9.00 10.35 3.14
CA MET A 72 -10.06 9.83 2.29
C MET A 72 -10.72 8.60 2.89
N ALA A 73 -9.93 7.61 3.31
CA ALA A 73 -10.45 6.42 3.98
C ALA A 73 -11.18 6.76 5.29
N THR A 74 -10.65 7.73 6.05
CA THR A 74 -11.28 8.23 7.29
C THR A 74 -12.62 8.90 7.04
N PHE A 75 -12.73 9.72 6.01
CA PHE A 75 -14.00 10.38 5.66
C PHE A 75 -15.04 9.39 5.17
N CYS A 76 -14.62 8.37 4.39
CA CYS A 76 -15.51 7.26 4.02
C CYS A 76 -16.12 6.60 5.26
N ASP A 77 -15.28 6.24 6.24
CA ASP A 77 -15.76 5.64 7.49
C ASP A 77 -16.73 6.55 8.26
N TYR A 78 -16.42 7.85 8.37
CA TYR A 78 -17.34 8.79 9.02
C TYR A 78 -18.65 8.99 8.27
N ALA A 79 -18.65 8.86 6.95
CA ALA A 79 -19.84 8.91 6.11
C ALA A 79 -20.62 7.58 6.11
N GLY A 80 -20.10 6.53 6.74
CA GLY A 80 -20.73 5.21 6.74
C GLY A 80 -20.60 4.48 5.41
N VAL A 81 -19.64 4.88 4.57
CA VAL A 81 -19.31 4.21 3.30
C VAL A 81 -17.91 3.60 3.39
N VAL A 82 -17.64 2.60 2.58
CA VAL A 82 -16.34 1.93 2.59
C VAL A 82 -15.42 2.55 1.56
N ALA A 83 -14.17 2.76 1.93
CA ALA A 83 -13.17 3.27 1.00
C ALA A 83 -12.96 2.31 -0.18
N PRO A 84 -12.69 2.83 -1.41
CA PRO A 84 -12.41 1.98 -2.55
C PRO A 84 -11.11 1.18 -2.38
N ALA A 85 -11.09 -0.05 -2.91
CA ALA A 85 -9.93 -0.94 -2.83
C ALA A 85 -8.68 -0.38 -3.53
N ARG A 86 -8.86 0.58 -4.45
CA ARG A 86 -7.77 1.24 -5.16
C ARG A 86 -6.93 2.20 -4.30
N THR A 87 -7.46 2.67 -3.15
CA THR A 87 -6.71 3.59 -2.27
C THR A 87 -5.61 2.86 -1.50
N ASP A 88 -4.53 3.57 -1.19
CA ASP A 88 -3.47 3.13 -0.28
C ASP A 88 -3.72 3.60 1.16
N GLY A 89 -4.70 4.49 1.36
CA GLY A 89 -5.05 5.07 2.64
C GLY A 89 -5.74 4.09 3.58
N VAL A 90 -5.53 4.30 4.86
CA VAL A 90 -6.20 3.58 5.94
C VAL A 90 -6.98 4.56 6.81
N SER A 91 -8.13 4.14 7.32
CA SER A 91 -8.91 5.00 8.22
C SER A 91 -8.15 5.27 9.51
N LEU A 92 -8.14 6.53 9.94
CA LEU A 92 -7.56 7.01 11.17
C LEU A 92 -8.57 7.01 12.35
N ILE A 93 -9.77 6.49 12.16
CA ILE A 93 -10.79 6.44 13.21
C ILE A 93 -10.29 5.79 14.52
N PRO A 94 -9.55 4.63 14.47
CA PRO A 94 -9.01 4.07 15.70
C PRO A 94 -8.09 5.03 16.47
N THR A 95 -7.27 5.79 15.76
CA THR A 95 -6.40 6.83 16.34
C THR A 95 -7.21 8.01 16.88
N LEU A 96 -8.15 8.54 16.10
CA LEU A 96 -8.97 9.70 16.46
C LEU A 96 -9.90 9.44 17.64
N HIS A 97 -10.40 8.23 17.78
CA HIS A 97 -11.28 7.82 18.88
C HIS A 97 -10.50 7.22 20.06
N GLN A 98 -9.19 6.97 19.93
CA GLN A 98 -8.40 6.18 20.88
C GLN A 98 -9.04 4.83 21.19
N ALA A 99 -9.60 4.18 20.20
CA ALA A 99 -10.33 2.94 20.35
C ALA A 99 -9.99 1.97 19.21
N GLY A 100 -9.66 0.74 19.57
CA GLY A 100 -9.27 -0.29 18.60
C GLY A 100 -7.79 -0.21 18.19
N LYS A 101 -7.40 -1.09 17.27
CA LYS A 101 -6.03 -1.17 16.73
C LYS A 101 -5.95 -0.37 15.44
N GLN A 102 -5.07 0.63 15.39
CA GLN A 102 -4.75 1.36 14.17
C GLN A 102 -4.02 0.43 13.19
N ARG A 103 -4.58 0.27 11.99
CA ARG A 103 -3.87 -0.38 10.88
C ARG A 103 -2.79 0.57 10.38
N GLN A 104 -1.59 0.06 10.17
CA GLN A 104 -0.53 0.86 9.58
C GLN A 104 -0.80 1.05 8.08
N GLY A 105 -0.84 2.28 7.63
CA GLY A 105 -0.87 2.65 6.22
C GLY A 105 0.53 2.62 5.59
N VAL A 106 0.57 2.75 4.28
CA VAL A 106 1.82 2.97 3.55
C VAL A 106 2.20 4.44 3.70
N VAL A 107 3.32 4.73 4.35
CA VAL A 107 3.86 6.08 4.48
C VAL A 107 5.13 6.17 3.63
N TYR A 108 4.96 6.62 2.40
CA TYR A 108 6.03 6.74 1.41
C TYR A 108 5.91 8.05 0.64
N VAL A 109 7.03 8.72 0.48
CA VAL A 109 7.17 9.97 -0.27
C VAL A 109 8.32 9.87 -1.26
N GLU A 110 8.10 10.29 -2.48
CA GLU A 110 9.12 10.43 -3.51
C GLU A 110 9.02 11.80 -4.17
N PHE A 111 10.09 12.57 -4.12
CA PHE A 111 10.17 13.88 -4.74
C PHE A 111 11.58 14.12 -5.29
N ASN A 112 11.70 14.46 -6.58
CA ASN A 112 12.98 14.52 -7.28
C ASN A 112 13.76 13.19 -7.08
N ASN A 113 14.98 13.28 -6.55
CA ASN A 113 15.80 12.11 -6.22
C ASN A 113 15.77 11.78 -4.71
N GLN A 114 14.77 12.27 -3.99
CA GLN A 114 14.61 12.01 -2.57
C GLN A 114 13.52 10.99 -2.33
N GLN A 115 13.69 10.16 -1.31
CA GLN A 115 12.69 9.21 -0.85
C GLN A 115 12.62 9.21 0.66
N GLY A 116 11.41 9.18 1.19
CA GLY A 116 11.11 8.94 2.59
C GLY A 116 10.17 7.74 2.73
N LEU A 117 10.52 6.79 3.59
CA LEU A 117 9.71 5.61 3.88
C LEU A 117 9.64 5.37 5.38
N TYR A 118 8.44 5.15 5.92
CA TYR A 118 8.29 4.67 7.29
C TYR A 118 8.01 3.16 7.30
N LEU A 119 8.84 2.43 8.01
CA LEU A 119 8.72 0.98 8.16
C LEU A 119 9.16 0.57 9.57
N ASP A 120 8.33 -0.26 10.25
CA ASP A 120 8.61 -0.78 11.59
C ASP A 120 8.94 0.28 12.66
N GLY A 121 8.31 1.45 12.57
CA GLY A 121 8.53 2.56 13.52
C GLY A 121 9.77 3.41 13.24
N TYR A 122 10.50 3.14 12.16
CA TYR A 122 11.65 3.90 11.72
C TYR A 122 11.40 4.59 10.40
N LYS A 123 12.05 5.73 10.21
CA LYS A 123 12.09 6.44 8.93
C LYS A 123 13.37 6.11 8.18
N GLY A 124 13.23 5.63 6.95
CA GLY A 124 14.29 5.58 5.95
C GLY A 124 14.28 6.82 5.10
N LEU A 125 15.42 7.45 4.91
CA LEU A 125 15.59 8.66 4.11
C LEU A 125 16.71 8.49 3.09
N ARG A 126 16.42 8.73 1.82
CA ARG A 126 17.40 8.88 0.73
C ARG A 126 17.33 10.29 0.18
N MET A 127 18.38 11.09 0.32
CA MET A 127 18.41 12.46 -0.22
C MET A 127 18.91 12.51 -1.67
N LYS A 128 19.54 11.45 -2.15
CA LYS A 128 20.06 11.33 -3.52
C LYS A 128 19.92 9.90 -4.02
N ALA A 129 18.68 9.46 -4.24
CA ALA A 129 18.39 8.14 -4.79
C ALA A 129 18.68 8.13 -6.29
N THR A 130 19.94 7.90 -6.68
CA THR A 130 20.37 7.79 -8.08
C THR A 130 20.06 6.45 -8.69
N ASP A 131 20.05 5.40 -7.87
CA ASP A 131 19.70 4.04 -8.23
C ASP A 131 19.14 3.31 -7.01
N HIS A 132 18.68 2.06 -7.20
CA HIS A 132 18.09 1.28 -6.12
C HIS A 132 19.10 0.84 -5.05
N SER A 133 20.39 0.74 -5.39
CA SER A 133 21.44 0.29 -4.49
C SER A 133 21.77 1.30 -3.37
N VAL A 134 21.48 2.59 -3.60
CA VAL A 134 21.71 3.65 -2.61
C VAL A 134 21.04 3.29 -1.28
N ASP A 135 21.81 3.38 -0.21
CA ASP A 135 21.32 3.09 1.13
C ASP A 135 20.40 4.17 1.68
N PHE A 136 19.48 3.78 2.54
CA PHE A 136 18.72 4.71 3.39
C PHE A 136 19.57 5.12 4.59
N ASP A 137 19.54 6.40 4.94
CA ASP A 137 19.76 6.83 6.30
C ASP A 137 18.52 6.43 7.12
N ILE A 138 18.71 5.84 8.29
CA ILE A 138 17.60 5.33 9.13
C ILE A 138 17.55 6.11 10.44
N PHE A 139 16.37 6.64 10.77
CA PHE A 139 16.15 7.47 11.94
C PHE A 139 14.96 6.96 12.78
N ASN A 140 15.09 7.13 14.12
CA ASN A 140 13.97 7.04 15.03
C ASN A 140 13.40 8.44 15.24
N THR A 141 12.43 8.84 14.45
CA THR A 141 11.87 10.20 14.46
C THR A 141 10.99 10.52 15.68
N ILE A 142 10.80 9.58 16.59
CA ILE A 142 10.15 9.82 17.89
C ILE A 142 11.17 10.33 18.90
N ASP A 143 12.33 9.68 18.98
CA ASP A 143 13.38 10.01 19.98
C ASP A 143 14.44 10.95 19.41
N ASP A 144 14.57 11.04 18.08
CA ASP A 144 15.50 11.90 17.33
C ASP A 144 14.75 12.69 16.25
N GLU A 145 13.89 13.61 16.68
CA GLU A 145 13.06 14.41 15.76
C GLU A 145 13.87 15.26 14.76
N PRO A 146 15.10 15.75 15.09
CA PRO A 146 15.94 16.47 14.11
C PRO A 146 16.65 15.54 13.10
N GLU A 147 16.43 14.24 13.13
CA GLU A 147 17.11 13.29 12.23
C GLU A 147 18.66 13.45 12.29
N SER A 148 19.20 13.47 13.52
CA SER A 148 20.61 13.75 13.79
C SER A 148 21.47 12.49 13.85
N LYS A 149 20.89 11.34 14.23
CA LYS A 149 21.59 10.08 14.45
C LYS A 149 21.17 9.03 13.44
N ASN A 150 21.99 8.80 12.42
CA ASN A 150 21.79 7.72 11.47
C ASN A 150 22.07 6.35 12.11
N LEU A 151 21.09 5.46 12.10
CA LEU A 151 21.13 4.12 12.68
C LEU A 151 21.45 3.02 11.66
N ALA A 152 21.51 3.31 10.36
CA ALA A 152 21.49 2.36 9.26
C ALA A 152 22.50 1.21 9.36
N LEU A 153 23.68 1.46 9.91
CA LEU A 153 24.79 0.48 9.99
C LEU A 153 25.18 0.14 11.43
N THR A 154 24.40 0.56 12.43
CA THR A 154 24.79 0.43 13.84
C THR A 154 24.64 -0.98 14.40
N THR A 155 23.70 -1.77 13.87
CA THR A 155 23.45 -3.15 14.31
C THR A 155 23.03 -4.05 13.16
N LYS A 156 23.05 -5.39 13.37
CA LYS A 156 22.56 -6.36 12.40
C LYS A 156 21.08 -6.17 12.06
N ASP A 157 20.28 -5.69 13.01
CA ASP A 157 18.86 -5.48 12.81
C ASP A 157 18.61 -4.29 11.87
N PHE A 158 19.40 -3.20 12.00
CA PHE A 158 19.33 -2.09 11.06
C PHE A 158 19.85 -2.44 9.66
N ILE A 159 20.82 -3.33 9.53
CA ILE A 159 21.26 -3.88 8.24
C ILE A 159 20.12 -4.67 7.58
N ARG A 160 19.36 -5.47 8.36
CA ARG A 160 18.17 -6.17 7.86
C ARG A 160 17.05 -5.19 7.47
N LEU A 161 16.81 -4.18 8.33
CA LEU A 161 15.82 -3.15 8.07
C LEU A 161 16.15 -2.36 6.79
N GLN A 162 17.43 -2.04 6.55
CA GLN A 162 17.92 -1.43 5.32
C GLN A 162 17.49 -2.21 4.07
N LYS A 163 17.75 -3.53 4.07
CA LYS A 163 17.33 -4.38 2.95
C LYS A 163 15.81 -4.37 2.79
N ARG A 164 15.05 -4.49 3.89
CA ARG A 164 13.59 -4.49 3.86
C ARG A 164 13.02 -3.16 3.34
N MET A 165 13.61 -2.02 3.70
CA MET A 165 13.22 -0.71 3.18
C MET A 165 13.44 -0.61 1.68
N LYS A 166 14.58 -1.12 1.17
CA LYS A 166 14.85 -1.19 -0.27
C LYS A 166 13.81 -2.04 -1.00
N ASP A 167 13.55 -3.23 -0.50
CA ASP A 167 12.57 -4.16 -1.04
C ASP A 167 11.15 -3.55 -1.02
N GLU A 168 10.79 -2.88 0.08
CA GLU A 168 9.46 -2.29 0.24
C GLU A 168 9.21 -1.15 -0.75
N VAL A 169 10.20 -0.31 -1.04
CA VAL A 169 10.06 0.71 -2.10
C VAL A 169 9.66 0.06 -3.43
N LEU A 170 10.29 -1.05 -3.82
CA LEU A 170 9.94 -1.74 -5.07
C LEU A 170 8.54 -2.38 -5.01
N ARG A 171 8.07 -2.78 -3.83
CA ARG A 171 6.74 -3.39 -3.62
C ARG A 171 5.58 -2.39 -3.61
N ILE A 172 5.84 -1.11 -3.32
CA ILE A 172 4.80 -0.09 -3.18
C ILE A 172 4.77 0.92 -4.33
N ARG A 173 5.95 1.38 -4.79
CA ARG A 173 5.98 2.44 -5.81
C ARG A 173 5.51 1.95 -7.18
N MET A 174 4.78 2.81 -7.87
CA MET A 174 4.41 2.60 -9.27
C MET A 174 5.40 3.31 -10.19
N PRO A 175 5.89 2.67 -11.26
CA PRO A 175 6.70 3.33 -12.27
C PRO A 175 5.94 4.49 -12.91
N ASN A 176 6.61 5.60 -13.12
CA ASN A 176 6.03 6.73 -13.82
C ASN A 176 6.48 6.72 -15.29
N ARG A 177 5.53 6.57 -16.22
CA ARG A 177 5.81 6.54 -17.66
C ARG A 177 6.44 7.83 -18.18
N ASN A 178 6.08 8.97 -17.59
CA ASN A 178 6.52 10.30 -18.04
C ASN A 178 7.78 10.78 -17.32
N ALA A 179 8.10 10.23 -16.16
CA ALA A 179 9.23 10.63 -15.33
C ALA A 179 9.91 9.39 -14.74
N LYS A 180 10.47 8.55 -15.62
CA LYS A 180 11.16 7.31 -15.23
C LYS A 180 12.28 7.58 -14.23
N LYS A 181 12.37 6.74 -13.21
CA LYS A 181 13.45 6.72 -12.24
C LYS A 181 14.50 5.68 -12.63
N PRO A 182 15.77 5.85 -12.22
CA PRO A 182 16.84 4.90 -12.56
C PRO A 182 16.52 3.45 -12.20
N TYR A 183 15.74 3.22 -11.15
CA TYR A 183 15.37 1.91 -10.62
C TYR A 183 14.02 1.38 -11.10
N ASP A 184 13.36 2.01 -12.09
CA ASP A 184 12.10 1.47 -12.67
C ASP A 184 12.32 0.15 -13.43
N GLY A 185 13.56 -0.17 -13.77
CA GLY A 185 13.95 -1.46 -14.34
C GLY A 185 14.12 -2.60 -13.34
N GLU A 186 14.15 -2.31 -12.04
CA GLU A 186 14.35 -3.32 -11.00
C GLU A 186 13.13 -4.24 -10.84
N PHE A 187 13.39 -5.49 -10.50
CA PHE A 187 12.33 -6.44 -10.20
C PHE A 187 11.73 -6.18 -8.83
N VAL A 188 10.40 -6.31 -8.72
CA VAL A 188 9.72 -6.38 -7.42
C VAL A 188 10.20 -7.65 -6.70
N PRO A 189 10.83 -7.56 -5.53
CA PRO A 189 11.39 -8.71 -4.86
C PRO A 189 10.30 -9.62 -4.29
N ALA A 190 10.50 -10.93 -4.41
CA ALA A 190 9.68 -11.93 -3.77
C ALA A 190 9.70 -11.79 -2.23
N LEU A 191 8.74 -12.39 -1.54
CA LEU A 191 8.78 -12.53 -0.09
C LEU A 191 9.78 -13.61 0.31
N ASP A 192 10.45 -13.38 1.44
CA ASP A 192 11.25 -14.39 2.12
C ASP A 192 10.31 -15.24 3.00
N ILE A 193 9.71 -16.24 2.37
CA ILE A 193 8.74 -17.16 2.98
C ILE A 193 9.20 -18.60 2.70
N ASP A 194 9.15 -19.47 3.71
CA ASP A 194 9.39 -20.88 3.53
C ASP A 194 8.21 -21.51 2.75
N GLU A 195 8.47 -22.06 1.58
CA GLU A 195 7.44 -22.74 0.77
C GLU A 195 6.81 -23.93 1.50
N ALA A 196 7.50 -24.53 2.46
CA ALA A 196 6.96 -25.60 3.29
C ALA A 196 5.78 -25.15 4.19
N ASP A 197 5.66 -23.86 4.43
CA ASP A 197 4.52 -23.28 5.16
C ASP A 197 3.32 -22.98 4.25
N LEU A 198 3.46 -23.17 2.94
CA LEU A 198 2.42 -22.88 1.96
C LEU A 198 1.78 -24.17 1.43
N ILE A 199 0.53 -24.08 1.09
CA ILE A 199 -0.23 -25.16 0.42
C ILE A 199 -0.92 -24.59 -0.82
N GLN A 200 -1.15 -25.44 -1.81
CA GLN A 200 -1.86 -25.08 -3.02
C GLN A 200 -3.29 -24.59 -2.72
N GLY A 201 -3.71 -23.49 -3.34
CA GLY A 201 -5.07 -22.98 -3.28
C GLY A 201 -5.17 -21.47 -3.22
N VAL A 202 -6.41 -21.01 -3.14
CA VAL A 202 -6.84 -19.61 -3.08
C VAL A 202 -7.77 -19.45 -1.89
N LEU A 203 -7.53 -18.45 -1.06
CA LEU A 203 -8.46 -18.06 0.00
C LEU A 203 -9.51 -17.13 -0.59
N VAL A 204 -10.77 -17.55 -0.54
CA VAL A 204 -11.90 -16.76 -1.04
C VAL A 204 -12.77 -16.30 0.12
N LYS A 205 -13.03 -15.00 0.17
CA LYS A 205 -13.93 -14.39 1.14
C LYS A 205 -15.08 -13.74 0.40
N SER A 206 -16.33 -14.01 0.80
CA SER A 206 -17.52 -13.36 0.24
C SER A 206 -18.10 -12.32 1.19
N TYR A 207 -18.65 -11.30 0.59
CA TYR A 207 -19.25 -10.16 1.27
C TYR A 207 -20.58 -9.82 0.60
N HIS A 208 -21.54 -9.31 1.38
CA HIS A 208 -22.83 -8.84 0.87
C HIS A 208 -22.94 -7.35 1.09
N GLY A 209 -23.43 -6.64 0.10
CA GLY A 209 -23.66 -5.21 0.14
C GLY A 209 -23.85 -4.63 -1.25
N GLU A 210 -24.22 -3.38 -1.28
CA GLU A 210 -24.31 -2.56 -2.50
C GLU A 210 -23.24 -1.48 -2.41
N TRP A 211 -22.43 -1.35 -3.45
CA TRP A 211 -21.32 -0.41 -3.49
C TRP A 211 -21.26 0.24 -4.87
N ASP A 212 -20.94 1.53 -4.90
CA ASP A 212 -20.77 2.27 -6.15
C ASP A 212 -19.44 1.93 -6.84
N TRP A 213 -18.45 1.46 -6.06
CA TRP A 213 -17.11 1.05 -6.51
C TRP A 213 -16.71 -0.30 -5.91
N VAL A 214 -15.55 -0.82 -6.29
CA VAL A 214 -14.95 -2.00 -5.64
C VAL A 214 -14.45 -1.59 -4.25
N PRO A 215 -15.07 -2.08 -3.16
CA PRO A 215 -14.73 -1.63 -1.82
C PRO A 215 -13.47 -2.31 -1.28
N GLU A 216 -12.82 -1.69 -0.29
CA GLU A 216 -11.75 -2.33 0.50
C GLU A 216 -12.37 -3.39 1.43
N PHE A 217 -12.53 -4.59 0.90
CA PHE A 217 -13.17 -5.71 1.60
C PHE A 217 -12.51 -6.09 2.94
N LEU A 218 -11.24 -5.72 3.16
CA LEU A 218 -10.57 -5.98 4.44
C LEU A 218 -11.14 -5.17 5.61
N GLN A 219 -11.98 -4.17 5.35
CA GLN A 219 -12.71 -3.41 6.37
C GLN A 219 -13.97 -4.12 6.86
N PHE A 220 -14.41 -5.18 6.17
CA PHE A 220 -15.62 -5.92 6.52
C PHE A 220 -15.31 -7.27 7.16
N THR A 221 -16.27 -7.77 7.92
CA THR A 221 -16.31 -9.19 8.29
C THR A 221 -16.90 -9.99 7.13
N PRO A 222 -16.20 -10.99 6.59
CA PRO A 222 -16.72 -11.80 5.50
C PRO A 222 -17.93 -12.64 5.95
N LYS A 223 -18.89 -12.83 5.07
CA LYS A 223 -20.04 -13.74 5.28
C LYS A 223 -19.62 -15.19 5.22
N LYS A 224 -18.73 -15.53 4.28
CA LYS A 224 -18.20 -16.88 4.10
C LYS A 224 -16.72 -16.81 3.77
N VAL A 225 -15.97 -17.80 4.24
CA VAL A 225 -14.56 -17.99 3.90
C VAL A 225 -14.43 -19.42 3.38
N SER A 226 -13.83 -19.60 2.22
CA SER A 226 -13.55 -20.90 1.63
C SER A 226 -12.15 -20.96 1.04
N TRP A 227 -11.74 -22.20 0.74
CA TRP A 227 -10.48 -22.53 0.09
C TRP A 227 -10.82 -23.17 -1.24
N GLU A 228 -10.31 -22.56 -2.32
CA GLU A 228 -10.58 -23.02 -3.68
C GLU A 228 -9.25 -23.40 -4.34
N LYS A 229 -9.32 -24.25 -5.37
CA LYS A 229 -8.12 -24.63 -6.14
C LYS A 229 -7.66 -23.52 -7.08
N ASN A 230 -8.61 -22.76 -7.60
CA ASN A 230 -8.38 -21.72 -8.63
C ASN A 230 -9.18 -20.46 -8.32
N ILE A 231 -8.88 -19.40 -9.02
CA ILE A 231 -9.69 -18.18 -9.02
C ILE A 231 -10.95 -18.47 -9.86
N ASN A 232 -12.04 -18.79 -9.19
CA ASN A 232 -13.33 -19.05 -9.82
C ASN A 232 -14.47 -18.39 -9.02
N PRO A 233 -15.25 -17.46 -9.61
CA PRO A 233 -16.35 -16.80 -8.92
C PRO A 233 -17.60 -17.70 -8.75
N ASP A 234 -17.77 -18.75 -9.55
CA ASP A 234 -19.00 -19.56 -9.59
C ASP A 234 -19.27 -20.34 -8.28
N THR A 235 -18.22 -20.64 -7.51
CA THR A 235 -18.31 -21.45 -6.30
C THR A 235 -18.96 -20.72 -5.12
N MET A 236 -19.15 -19.42 -5.19
CA MET A 236 -19.49 -18.60 -4.02
C MET A 236 -20.76 -17.77 -4.12
N THR A 237 -21.40 -17.70 -5.29
CA THR A 237 -22.50 -16.75 -5.51
C THR A 237 -23.82 -17.44 -5.81
N THR A 238 -24.67 -17.55 -4.78
CA THR A 238 -26.11 -17.83 -4.94
C THR A 238 -26.98 -16.58 -4.70
N GLU A 239 -26.39 -15.46 -4.27
CA GLU A 239 -27.11 -14.27 -3.85
C GLU A 239 -26.74 -13.06 -4.70
N LYS A 240 -27.74 -12.20 -4.97
CA LYS A 240 -27.58 -10.93 -5.68
C LYS A 240 -26.68 -9.99 -4.88
N SER A 241 -25.82 -9.24 -5.56
CA SER A 241 -24.92 -8.22 -4.97
C SER A 241 -23.91 -8.79 -3.98
N ALA A 242 -22.93 -9.51 -4.49
CA ALA A 242 -21.82 -10.01 -3.68
C ALA A 242 -20.49 -9.35 -4.09
N GLY A 243 -19.60 -9.22 -3.09
CA GLY A 243 -18.21 -8.95 -3.31
C GLY A 243 -17.38 -10.20 -2.99
N LEU A 244 -16.36 -10.45 -3.77
CA LEU A 244 -15.41 -11.54 -3.55
C LEU A 244 -14.00 -10.98 -3.41
N LEU A 245 -13.27 -11.49 -2.44
CA LEU A 245 -11.83 -11.25 -2.30
C LEU A 245 -11.11 -12.58 -2.44
N PHE A 246 -10.43 -12.75 -3.56
CA PHE A 246 -9.48 -13.84 -3.76
C PHE A 246 -8.11 -13.37 -3.29
N SER A 247 -7.47 -14.15 -2.45
CA SER A 247 -6.17 -13.79 -1.90
C SER A 247 -5.30 -15.01 -1.63
N GLY A 248 -4.00 -14.79 -1.68
CA GLY A 248 -2.99 -15.82 -1.48
C GLY A 248 -1.64 -15.33 -1.98
N TYR A 249 -0.87 -16.27 -2.47
CA TYR A 249 0.43 -16.04 -3.07
C TYR A 249 0.45 -16.63 -4.47
N VAL A 250 1.17 -15.98 -5.37
CA VAL A 250 1.49 -16.53 -6.70
C VAL A 250 2.98 -16.84 -6.73
N LYS A 251 3.31 -18.07 -7.15
CA LYS A 251 4.70 -18.51 -7.37
C LYS A 251 5.10 -18.16 -8.78
N VAL A 252 6.01 -17.21 -8.89
CA VAL A 252 6.58 -16.72 -10.15
C VAL A 252 7.82 -17.58 -10.45
N PRO A 253 7.85 -18.33 -11.56
CA PRO A 253 8.94 -19.27 -11.82
C PRO A 253 10.25 -18.57 -12.21
N ASP A 254 10.18 -17.53 -13.03
CA ASP A 254 11.33 -16.84 -13.59
C ASP A 254 11.25 -15.34 -13.35
N SER A 255 12.38 -14.70 -13.05
CA SER A 255 12.45 -13.24 -12.98
C SER A 255 12.28 -12.62 -14.36
N GLY A 256 11.41 -11.63 -14.49
CA GLY A 256 11.15 -10.98 -15.77
C GLY A 256 9.93 -10.07 -15.78
N ASP A 257 9.54 -9.69 -16.97
CA ASP A 257 8.30 -8.98 -17.21
C ASP A 257 7.14 -9.97 -17.23
N TRP A 258 6.20 -9.78 -16.29
CA TRP A 258 4.99 -10.57 -16.17
C TRP A 258 3.79 -9.72 -16.53
N THR A 259 3.09 -10.06 -17.58
CA THR A 259 1.86 -9.40 -18.02
C THR A 259 0.67 -10.15 -17.45
N PHE A 260 -0.19 -9.44 -16.75
CA PHE A 260 -1.48 -9.94 -16.28
C PHE A 260 -2.57 -9.39 -17.16
N GLN A 261 -3.46 -10.28 -17.62
CA GLN A 261 -4.63 -9.95 -18.42
C GLN A 261 -5.88 -10.43 -17.69
N CYS A 262 -6.93 -9.60 -17.68
CA CYS A 262 -8.18 -9.98 -17.04
C CYS A 262 -9.39 -9.43 -17.81
N GLU A 263 -10.36 -10.30 -18.05
CA GLU A 263 -11.71 -9.95 -18.42
C GLU A 263 -12.67 -10.36 -17.31
N ALA A 264 -13.63 -9.51 -17.00
CA ALA A 264 -14.61 -9.82 -15.96
C ALA A 264 -15.97 -9.22 -16.28
N SER A 265 -17.02 -9.90 -15.85
CA SER A 265 -18.40 -9.42 -15.99
C SER A 265 -18.78 -8.35 -14.96
N GLY A 266 -17.98 -8.12 -13.94
CA GLY A 266 -18.14 -7.14 -12.87
C GLY A 266 -16.89 -6.28 -12.70
N PHE A 267 -16.90 -5.40 -11.71
CA PHE A 267 -15.78 -4.50 -11.42
C PHE A 267 -14.70 -5.22 -10.63
N LEU A 268 -13.43 -4.90 -10.89
CA LEU A 268 -12.31 -5.56 -10.22
C LEU A 268 -11.13 -4.62 -9.92
N ILE A 269 -10.37 -4.99 -8.89
CA ILE A 269 -9.05 -4.45 -8.59
C ILE A 269 -8.10 -5.63 -8.35
N PHE A 270 -7.00 -5.69 -9.06
CA PHE A 270 -5.96 -6.68 -8.84
C PHE A 270 -4.68 -6.03 -8.34
N LYS A 271 -4.17 -6.54 -7.22
CA LYS A 271 -2.93 -6.06 -6.60
C LYS A 271 -1.94 -7.21 -6.40
N ILE A 272 -0.66 -6.94 -6.68
CA ILE A 272 0.48 -7.77 -6.27
C ILE A 272 1.29 -6.97 -5.26
N HIS A 273 1.54 -7.52 -4.07
CA HIS A 273 1.96 -6.74 -2.90
C HIS A 273 0.98 -5.58 -2.66
N ASN A 274 1.48 -4.34 -2.63
CA ASN A 274 0.66 -3.14 -2.55
C ASN A 274 0.56 -2.40 -3.90
N LYS A 275 1.07 -2.99 -4.99
CA LYS A 275 0.97 -2.40 -6.33
C LYS A 275 -0.40 -2.68 -6.94
N LEU A 276 -1.04 -1.64 -7.42
CA LEU A 276 -2.22 -1.73 -8.27
C LEU A 276 -1.77 -2.20 -9.66
N VAL A 277 -2.13 -3.42 -10.03
CA VAL A 277 -1.74 -4.04 -11.31
C VAL A 277 -2.85 -3.85 -12.35
N LEU A 278 -4.09 -4.22 -12.00
CA LEU A 278 -5.25 -4.01 -12.88
C LEU A 278 -6.31 -3.20 -12.12
N ASP A 279 -6.86 -2.20 -12.80
CA ASP A 279 -7.92 -1.33 -12.31
C ASP A 279 -9.10 -1.36 -13.26
N GLY A 280 -10.06 -2.20 -12.96
CA GLY A 280 -11.34 -2.33 -13.66
C GLY A 280 -12.49 -1.84 -12.78
N ASP A 281 -12.32 -0.72 -12.06
CA ASP A 281 -13.34 -0.16 -11.20
C ASP A 281 -14.11 0.96 -11.92
N TYR A 282 -13.59 2.16 -11.96
CA TYR A 282 -14.28 3.31 -12.51
C TYR A 282 -14.40 3.25 -14.05
N LYS A 283 -15.64 3.26 -14.56
CA LYS A 283 -15.96 3.18 -16.00
C LYS A 283 -15.46 1.91 -16.69
N TYR A 284 -15.25 0.84 -15.96
CA TYR A 284 -14.95 -0.44 -16.57
C TYR A 284 -16.14 -0.95 -17.38
N ASP A 285 -15.92 -1.32 -18.63
CA ASP A 285 -16.93 -1.72 -19.62
C ASP A 285 -16.92 -3.22 -19.93
N GLY A 286 -16.08 -3.99 -19.20
CA GLY A 286 -15.92 -5.43 -19.43
C GLY A 286 -14.84 -5.78 -20.45
N SER A 287 -14.16 -4.79 -21.04
CA SER A 287 -13.04 -5.05 -21.96
C SER A 287 -11.81 -5.64 -21.25
N GLU A 288 -10.93 -6.27 -22.02
CA GLU A 288 -9.69 -6.82 -21.48
C GLU A 288 -8.83 -5.73 -20.82
N LEU A 289 -8.46 -5.97 -19.57
CA LEU A 289 -7.44 -5.21 -18.85
C LEU A 289 -6.10 -5.91 -18.97
N SER A 290 -5.04 -5.18 -19.26
CA SER A 290 -3.68 -5.72 -19.36
C SER A 290 -2.67 -4.79 -18.71
N SER A 291 -1.74 -5.36 -17.93
CA SER A 291 -0.64 -4.62 -17.31
C SER A 291 0.55 -5.51 -17.04
N THR A 292 1.75 -4.94 -17.23
CA THR A 292 3.02 -5.64 -17.02
C THR A 292 3.71 -5.17 -15.75
N VAL A 293 4.19 -6.11 -14.95
CA VAL A 293 4.97 -5.88 -13.73
C VAL A 293 6.28 -6.67 -13.81
N LYS A 294 7.39 -6.04 -13.45
CA LYS A 294 8.69 -6.73 -13.31
C LYS A 294 8.72 -7.48 -11.98
N LEU A 295 8.70 -8.81 -12.00
CA LEU A 295 8.74 -9.64 -10.80
C LEU A 295 10.03 -10.44 -10.74
N ALA A 296 10.62 -10.55 -9.55
CA ALA A 296 11.66 -11.55 -9.29
C ALA A 296 11.03 -12.95 -9.23
N ALA A 297 11.78 -13.99 -9.53
CA ALA A 297 11.34 -15.35 -9.25
C ALA A 297 11.06 -15.56 -7.76
N GLY A 298 10.01 -16.30 -7.42
CA GLY A 298 9.63 -16.59 -6.02
C GLY A 298 8.18 -16.28 -5.69
N ILE A 299 7.89 -16.05 -4.41
CA ILE A 299 6.55 -15.96 -3.86
C ILE A 299 6.10 -14.51 -3.72
N HIS A 300 4.99 -14.16 -4.35
CA HIS A 300 4.39 -12.83 -4.31
C HIS A 300 2.96 -12.86 -3.78
N PRO A 301 2.58 -12.05 -2.80
CA PRO A 301 1.22 -11.98 -2.32
C PRO A 301 0.34 -11.27 -3.36
N TYR A 302 -0.86 -11.77 -3.56
CA TYR A 302 -1.85 -11.11 -4.43
C TYR A 302 -3.20 -10.94 -3.74
N ARG A 303 -3.98 -9.98 -4.23
CA ARG A 303 -5.37 -9.75 -3.89
C ARG A 303 -6.13 -9.36 -5.14
N LEU A 304 -7.20 -10.10 -5.43
CA LEU A 304 -8.17 -9.78 -6.47
C LEU A 304 -9.51 -9.47 -5.79
N TYR A 305 -9.86 -8.21 -5.80
CA TYR A 305 -11.15 -7.70 -5.34
C TYR A 305 -12.10 -7.74 -6.52
N PHE A 306 -13.25 -8.34 -6.33
CA PHE A 306 -14.24 -8.46 -7.39
C PHE A 306 -15.63 -8.09 -6.86
N LYS A 307 -16.21 -7.06 -7.42
CA LYS A 307 -17.61 -6.68 -7.19
C LYS A 307 -18.44 -7.36 -8.27
N THR A 308 -19.27 -8.33 -7.88
CA THR A 308 -20.03 -9.13 -8.83
C THR A 308 -21.11 -8.31 -9.54
N PRO A 309 -21.44 -8.63 -10.80
CA PRO A 309 -22.57 -8.02 -11.50
C PRO A 309 -23.90 -8.53 -10.94
N ALA A 310 -24.99 -7.94 -11.41
CA ALA A 310 -26.34 -8.43 -11.12
C ALA A 310 -26.67 -9.79 -11.76
N GLY A 311 -25.84 -10.26 -12.71
CA GLY A 311 -25.97 -11.54 -13.44
C GLY A 311 -24.99 -12.58 -12.97
N GLN A 312 -24.71 -13.56 -13.86
CA GLN A 312 -23.72 -14.59 -13.59
C GLN A 312 -22.31 -13.97 -13.50
N PRO A 313 -21.58 -14.16 -12.40
CA PRO A 313 -20.22 -13.64 -12.28
C PRO A 313 -19.25 -14.44 -13.15
N ALA A 314 -18.35 -13.76 -13.83
CA ALA A 314 -17.28 -14.36 -14.61
C ALA A 314 -15.98 -13.58 -14.43
N ILE A 315 -14.88 -14.26 -14.27
CA ILE A 315 -13.52 -13.70 -14.27
C ILE A 315 -12.61 -14.64 -15.05
N SER A 316 -11.84 -14.08 -15.97
CA SER A 316 -10.74 -14.75 -16.64
C SER A 316 -9.46 -13.99 -16.31
N LEU A 317 -8.68 -14.46 -15.34
CA LEU A 317 -7.35 -13.91 -15.02
C LEU A 317 -6.28 -14.81 -15.62
N GLN A 318 -5.52 -14.25 -16.53
CA GLN A 318 -4.43 -14.89 -17.26
C GLN A 318 -3.12 -14.17 -17.00
N TRP A 319 -2.04 -14.85 -17.26
CA TRP A 319 -0.70 -14.29 -17.20
C TRP A 319 0.21 -14.83 -18.30
N GLU A 320 1.23 -14.07 -18.65
CA GLU A 320 2.35 -14.48 -19.47
C GLU A 320 3.64 -13.90 -18.92
N GLY A 321 4.77 -14.53 -19.23
CA GLY A 321 6.08 -14.07 -18.77
C GLY A 321 7.21 -14.85 -19.42
N PRO A 322 8.45 -14.69 -18.94
CA PRO A 322 9.57 -15.46 -19.44
C PRO A 322 9.25 -16.97 -19.43
N ASN A 323 9.41 -17.63 -20.58
CA ASN A 323 9.12 -19.07 -20.75
C ASN A 323 7.67 -19.50 -20.44
N THR A 324 6.74 -18.56 -20.27
CA THR A 324 5.32 -18.83 -19.97
C THR A 324 4.47 -18.13 -21.02
N THR A 325 3.77 -18.89 -21.85
CA THR A 325 2.79 -18.34 -22.80
C THR A 325 1.52 -17.94 -22.08
N LEU A 326 0.75 -16.99 -22.66
CA LEU A 326 -0.51 -16.52 -22.11
C LEU A 326 -1.44 -17.70 -21.78
N SER A 327 -1.78 -17.81 -20.51
CA SER A 327 -2.61 -18.90 -19.97
C SER A 327 -3.22 -18.50 -18.63
N SER A 328 -4.26 -19.19 -18.20
CA SER A 328 -4.74 -19.08 -16.81
C SER A 328 -3.61 -19.40 -15.83
N ILE A 329 -3.58 -18.70 -14.69
CA ILE A 329 -2.59 -19.00 -13.65
C ILE A 329 -2.81 -20.44 -13.18
N ALA A 330 -1.80 -21.27 -13.35
CA ALA A 330 -1.87 -22.69 -12.99
C ALA A 330 -2.15 -22.87 -11.50
N SER A 331 -2.94 -23.88 -11.15
CA SER A 331 -3.36 -24.09 -9.76
C SER A 331 -2.20 -24.40 -8.81
N ASP A 332 -1.11 -24.97 -9.29
CA ASP A 332 0.12 -25.22 -8.53
C ASP A 332 0.97 -23.96 -8.31
N ALA A 333 0.74 -22.90 -9.09
CA ALA A 333 1.32 -21.58 -8.87
C ALA A 333 0.50 -20.72 -7.85
N LEU A 334 -0.72 -21.13 -7.51
CA LEU A 334 -1.57 -20.45 -6.54
C LEU A 334 -1.43 -21.10 -5.17
N LEU A 335 -0.98 -20.33 -4.19
CA LEU A 335 -0.61 -20.81 -2.87
C LEU A 335 -1.30 -20.00 -1.78
N VAL A 336 -1.47 -20.60 -0.62
CA VAL A 336 -1.99 -19.97 0.59
C VAL A 336 -1.22 -20.46 1.81
N GLN A 337 -1.30 -19.72 2.92
CA GLN A 337 -0.72 -20.16 4.18
C GLN A 337 -1.35 -21.47 4.63
N GLY A 338 -0.55 -22.50 4.83
CA GLY A 338 -0.97 -23.76 5.42
C GLY A 338 -1.45 -23.57 6.87
N LYS A 339 -2.31 -24.46 7.37
CA LYS A 339 -2.70 -24.41 8.79
C LYS A 339 -1.46 -24.64 9.66
N HIS A 340 -1.06 -23.63 10.39
CA HIS A 340 0.05 -23.75 11.34
C HIS A 340 -0.12 -24.97 12.26
N LYS A 341 0.95 -25.73 12.45
CA LYS A 341 1.19 -26.44 13.70
C LYS A 341 1.07 -25.41 14.82
N ARG A 342 0.13 -25.63 15.74
CA ARG A 342 -0.28 -24.74 16.84
C ARG A 342 0.89 -23.93 17.43
N GLY A 343 0.81 -22.61 17.44
CA GLY A 343 1.57 -21.81 18.38
C GLY A 343 2.15 -20.46 17.95
N LYS A 344 2.07 -20.00 16.72
CA LYS A 344 2.52 -18.64 16.39
C LYS A 344 1.39 -17.82 15.77
N LYS A 345 1.01 -16.71 16.44
CA LYS A 345 0.15 -15.68 15.87
C LYS A 345 0.92 -15.03 14.72
N LEU A 346 0.26 -14.88 13.57
CA LEU A 346 0.74 -14.05 12.44
C LEU A 346 0.92 -12.60 12.91
N PRO A 347 1.92 -11.89 12.35
CA PRO A 347 2.14 -10.47 12.61
C PRO A 347 0.98 -9.59 12.14
#